data_f14cf04d6a5cb9b9fb13612a065dbd31
#
_entry.id   f14cf04d6a5cb9b9fb13612a065dbd31
#
_cell.length_a   1.000
_cell.length_b   1.000
_cell.length_c   1.000
_cell.angle_alpha   90.00
_cell.angle_beta   90.00
_cell.angle_gamma   90.00
#
_symmetry.space_group_name_H-M   'P 1'
#
loop_
_entity.id
_entity.type
_entity.pdbx_description
1 polymer ?
#
loop_
_entity_poly.entity_id
_entity_poly.type
_entity_poly.pdbx_seq_one_letter_code
_entity_poly.pdbx_strand_id
1 'polypeptide(L)'
;MDYVIAIPSYNRPTEILKKTLKTLNDGGVEKERIFIFVADEEQAEIYKPTMCKIVVGVIGIANQRVFISNYFPIGQYIVSLDDDVEELQTLQDGKLVKLTDLHDFFTTSYEILVRENLFIWGIYPVRNAFFMKSGVMTKSLKFLLGVCYGYINRNLKELYPTAEGKEDIEQTILYYKMDGGVIRFNHIAVKTKFNAVGGLGKDRFEMNEKASKLLKEKYPSVVSIFHRKNGMSEVRLKCIK
;
A
#
# COMPACT_ATOMS: atom_id res chain seq x y z
N MET A 1 15.74 2.81 12.48
CA MET A 1 15.71 1.75 11.44
C MET A 1 15.94 2.38 10.06
N ASP A 2 16.67 1.70 9.19
CA ASP A 2 16.97 2.21 7.85
C ASP A 2 15.92 1.69 6.84
N TYR A 3 14.86 2.47 6.67
CA TYR A 3 13.79 2.17 5.72
C TYR A 3 13.90 3.05 4.47
N VAL A 4 13.30 2.57 3.38
CA VAL A 4 13.12 3.30 2.13
C VAL A 4 11.63 3.48 1.82
N ILE A 5 11.31 4.54 1.08
CA ILE A 5 9.98 4.79 0.54
C ILE A 5 9.99 4.43 -0.94
N ALA A 6 9.11 3.54 -1.36
CA ALA A 6 8.93 3.14 -2.76
C ALA A 6 7.58 3.63 -3.26
N ILE A 7 7.60 4.51 -4.28
CA ILE A 7 6.40 5.14 -4.84
C ILE A 7 6.28 4.73 -6.31
N PRO A 8 5.42 3.76 -6.66
CA PRO A 8 5.06 3.53 -8.06
C PRO A 8 4.25 4.72 -8.58
N SER A 9 4.62 5.26 -9.74
CA SER A 9 3.91 6.40 -10.32
C SER A 9 3.93 6.36 -11.85
N TYR A 10 2.85 6.84 -12.48
CA TYR A 10 2.71 6.88 -13.93
C TYR A 10 1.91 8.11 -14.38
N ASN A 11 2.49 8.96 -15.25
CA ASN A 11 1.88 10.17 -15.81
C ASN A 11 1.35 11.18 -14.76
N ARG A 12 1.97 11.26 -13.57
CA ARG A 12 1.52 12.12 -12.46
C ARG A 12 2.64 12.94 -11.80
N PRO A 13 3.58 13.54 -12.54
CA PRO A 13 4.72 14.25 -11.95
C PRO A 13 4.31 15.46 -11.09
N THR A 14 3.22 16.12 -11.44
CA THR A 14 2.67 17.25 -10.67
C THR A 14 1.92 16.78 -9.42
N GLU A 15 1.17 15.68 -9.52
CA GLU A 15 0.40 15.14 -8.42
C GLU A 15 1.32 14.64 -7.29
N ILE A 16 2.33 13.86 -7.64
CA ILE A 16 3.29 13.34 -6.65
C ILE A 16 4.00 14.45 -5.89
N LEU A 17 4.41 15.54 -6.59
CA LEU A 17 5.05 16.71 -5.99
C LEU A 17 4.14 17.42 -4.98
N LYS A 18 2.88 17.65 -5.36
CA LYS A 18 1.92 18.42 -4.55
C LYS A 18 1.32 17.62 -3.40
N LYS A 19 1.35 16.30 -3.48
CA LYS A 19 0.69 15.41 -2.52
C LYS A 19 1.70 14.55 -1.76
N THR A 20 2.10 13.40 -2.30
CA THR A 20 2.89 12.41 -1.56
C THR A 20 4.24 12.95 -1.13
N LEU A 21 5.01 13.61 -2.02
CA LEU A 21 6.32 14.16 -1.65
C LEU A 21 6.19 15.30 -0.63
N LYS A 22 5.17 16.16 -0.79
CA LYS A 22 4.88 17.19 0.21
C LYS A 22 4.51 16.58 1.56
N THR A 23 3.66 15.55 1.57
CA THR A 23 3.23 14.86 2.79
C THR A 23 4.40 14.21 3.51
N LEU A 24 5.32 13.56 2.78
CA LEU A 24 6.52 12.95 3.34
C LEU A 24 7.49 14.00 3.91
N ASN A 25 7.72 15.08 3.17
CA ASN A 25 8.57 16.18 3.64
C ASN A 25 7.99 16.85 4.90
N ASP A 26 6.70 17.16 4.89
CA ASP A 26 6.01 17.73 6.05
C ASP A 26 6.03 16.78 7.27
N GLY A 27 6.14 15.48 7.05
CA GLY A 27 6.20 14.41 8.05
C GLY A 27 7.62 14.02 8.47
N GLY A 28 8.65 14.78 8.11
CA GLY A 28 10.02 14.55 8.56
C GLY A 28 10.74 13.40 7.86
N VAL A 29 10.28 12.95 6.70
CA VAL A 29 10.95 11.90 5.92
C VAL A 29 12.03 12.50 5.04
N GLU A 30 13.27 12.04 5.21
CA GLU A 30 14.42 12.46 4.41
C GLU A 30 14.23 12.06 2.94
N LYS A 31 14.56 12.98 2.04
CA LYS A 31 14.38 12.83 0.59
C LYS A 31 15.21 11.68 0.01
N GLU A 32 16.37 11.45 0.58
CA GLU A 32 17.32 10.40 0.20
C GLU A 32 16.75 8.99 0.36
N ARG A 33 15.72 8.84 1.20
CA ARG A 33 14.97 7.59 1.39
C ARG A 33 13.94 7.32 0.30
N ILE A 34 13.64 8.32 -0.55
CA ILE A 34 12.50 8.27 -1.49
C ILE A 34 12.96 7.80 -2.86
N PHE A 35 12.33 6.72 -3.35
CA PHE A 35 12.53 6.14 -4.66
C PHE A 35 11.19 6.18 -5.42
N ILE A 36 11.20 6.77 -6.62
CA ILE A 36 10.04 6.82 -7.51
C ILE A 36 10.25 5.76 -8.60
N PHE A 37 9.33 4.82 -8.69
CA PHE A 37 9.37 3.75 -9.68
C PHE A 37 8.41 4.08 -10.81
N VAL A 38 8.96 4.18 -12.03
CA VAL A 38 8.25 4.56 -13.26
C VAL A 38 8.27 3.41 -14.26
N ALA A 39 7.42 3.48 -15.28
CA ALA A 39 7.25 2.38 -16.23
C ALA A 39 8.39 2.26 -17.24
N ASP A 40 8.95 3.39 -17.68
CA ASP A 40 9.91 3.49 -18.78
C ASP A 40 10.76 4.76 -18.67
N GLU A 41 11.71 4.94 -19.61
CA GLU A 41 12.62 6.07 -19.67
C GLU A 41 11.91 7.41 -19.97
N GLU A 42 10.83 7.40 -20.74
CA GLU A 42 10.05 8.61 -21.03
C GLU A 42 9.41 9.14 -19.74
N GLN A 43 8.87 8.22 -18.94
CA GLN A 43 8.37 8.53 -17.61
C GLN A 43 9.51 9.04 -16.71
N ALA A 44 10.69 8.43 -16.73
CA ALA A 44 11.81 8.89 -15.90
C ALA A 44 12.17 10.37 -16.18
N GLU A 45 12.13 10.80 -17.43
CA GLU A 45 12.42 12.20 -17.81
C GLU A 45 11.43 13.19 -17.18
N ILE A 46 10.13 12.90 -17.22
CA ILE A 46 9.11 13.81 -16.68
C ILE A 46 9.10 13.90 -15.14
N TYR A 47 9.71 12.91 -14.45
CA TYR A 47 9.82 12.93 -12.98
C TYR A 47 11.13 13.57 -12.47
N LYS A 48 12.10 13.93 -13.33
CA LYS A 48 13.34 14.64 -12.94
C LYS A 48 13.12 15.86 -12.03
N PRO A 49 12.08 16.70 -12.26
CA PRO A 49 11.81 17.84 -11.38
C PRO A 49 11.52 17.48 -9.90
N THR A 50 11.22 16.23 -9.59
CA THR A 50 11.04 15.78 -8.21
C THR A 50 12.35 15.78 -7.43
N MET A 51 13.48 15.67 -8.13
CA MET A 51 14.81 15.51 -7.55
C MET A 51 14.93 14.34 -6.57
N CYS A 52 14.06 13.34 -6.67
CA CYS A 52 14.16 12.06 -5.96
C CYS A 52 14.96 11.05 -6.78
N LYS A 53 15.26 9.89 -6.19
CA LYS A 53 15.81 8.76 -6.92
C LYS A 53 14.74 8.15 -7.81
N ILE A 54 14.94 8.19 -9.14
CA ILE A 54 14.01 7.64 -10.12
C ILE A 54 14.56 6.30 -10.59
N VAL A 55 13.71 5.28 -10.59
CA VAL A 55 14.04 3.93 -11.02
C VAL A 55 13.08 3.52 -12.13
N VAL A 56 13.63 3.16 -13.29
CA VAL A 56 12.86 2.59 -14.40
C VAL A 56 12.59 1.12 -14.08
N GLY A 57 11.33 0.81 -13.93
CA GLY A 57 10.82 -0.51 -13.59
C GLY A 57 10.02 -1.12 -14.73
N VAL A 58 8.75 -1.47 -14.48
CA VAL A 58 7.89 -2.17 -15.44
C VAL A 58 6.46 -1.61 -15.43
N ILE A 59 5.70 -1.90 -16.51
CA ILE A 59 4.28 -1.54 -16.64
C ILE A 59 3.40 -2.46 -15.78
N GLY A 60 2.34 -1.90 -15.20
CA GLY A 60 1.36 -2.60 -14.38
C GLY A 60 1.71 -2.60 -12.89
N ILE A 61 0.72 -2.27 -12.05
CA ILE A 61 0.97 -2.05 -10.61
C ILE A 61 1.42 -3.32 -9.89
N ALA A 62 0.84 -4.48 -10.20
CA ALA A 62 1.26 -5.75 -9.61
C ALA A 62 2.69 -6.11 -10.01
N ASN A 63 3.03 -5.97 -11.29
CA ASN A 63 4.39 -6.20 -11.80
C ASN A 63 5.40 -5.22 -11.19
N GLN A 64 5.02 -3.94 -11.06
CA GLN A 64 5.88 -2.92 -10.48
C GLN A 64 6.18 -3.20 -8.99
N ARG A 65 5.21 -3.70 -8.22
CA ARG A 65 5.44 -4.11 -6.83
C ARG A 65 6.37 -5.31 -6.71
N VAL A 66 6.30 -6.26 -7.64
CA VAL A 66 7.26 -7.36 -7.74
C VAL A 66 8.65 -6.83 -8.11
N PHE A 67 8.74 -5.90 -9.08
CA PHE A 67 9.99 -5.26 -9.46
C PHE A 67 10.64 -4.53 -8.26
N ILE A 68 9.87 -3.77 -7.48
CA ILE A 68 10.34 -3.09 -6.27
C ILE A 68 10.96 -4.09 -5.27
N SER A 69 10.31 -5.23 -5.04
CA SER A 69 10.85 -6.27 -4.17
C SER A 69 12.15 -6.88 -4.70
N ASN A 70 12.30 -7.01 -6.03
CA ASN A 70 13.54 -7.49 -6.66
C ASN A 70 14.65 -6.44 -6.66
N TYR A 71 14.30 -5.16 -6.69
CA TYR A 71 15.26 -4.05 -6.73
C TYR A 71 16.01 -3.85 -5.42
N PHE A 72 15.33 -4.00 -4.29
CA PHE A 72 15.93 -3.82 -2.97
C PHE A 72 16.49 -5.13 -2.41
N PRO A 73 17.56 -5.07 -1.58
CA PRO A 73 18.11 -6.25 -0.96
C PRO A 73 17.14 -6.94 0.01
N ILE A 74 17.36 -8.23 0.26
CA ILE A 74 16.64 -8.96 1.31
C ILE A 74 16.93 -8.32 2.66
N GLY A 75 15.90 -8.21 3.50
CA GLY A 75 15.95 -7.55 4.80
C GLY A 75 15.68 -6.05 4.77
N GLN A 76 15.61 -5.42 3.59
CA GLN A 76 15.27 -4.00 3.48
C GLN A 76 13.85 -3.73 4.00
N TYR A 77 13.71 -2.71 4.84
CA TYR A 77 12.42 -2.16 5.26
C TYR A 77 11.89 -1.25 4.17
N ILE A 78 10.75 -1.58 3.56
CA ILE A 78 10.17 -0.85 2.43
C ILE A 78 8.79 -0.34 2.81
N VAL A 79 8.59 0.97 2.80
CA VAL A 79 7.27 1.60 2.85
C VAL A 79 6.81 1.83 1.42
N SER A 80 5.70 1.24 1.02
CA SER A 80 5.06 1.50 -0.27
C SER A 80 3.95 2.53 -0.11
N LEU A 81 4.00 3.59 -0.92
CA LEU A 81 3.01 4.66 -0.94
C LEU A 81 2.55 4.93 -2.37
N ASP A 82 1.26 5.23 -2.56
CA ASP A 82 0.78 5.76 -3.83
C ASP A 82 1.22 7.22 -4.03
N ASP A 83 1.18 7.71 -5.26
CA ASP A 83 1.65 9.04 -5.66
C ASP A 83 0.68 10.19 -5.33
N ASP A 84 -0.53 9.88 -4.83
CA ASP A 84 -1.60 10.85 -4.58
C ASP A 84 -2.02 10.97 -3.10
N VAL A 85 -1.14 10.57 -2.19
CA VAL A 85 -1.36 10.69 -0.73
C VAL A 85 -1.32 12.15 -0.30
N GLU A 86 -2.47 12.69 0.12
CA GLU A 86 -2.61 14.07 0.60
C GLU A 86 -2.22 14.21 2.08
N GLU A 87 -2.49 13.17 2.89
CA GLU A 87 -2.27 13.23 4.33
C GLU A 87 -2.40 11.83 4.95
N LEU A 88 -1.55 11.49 5.91
CA LEU A 88 -1.81 10.41 6.85
C LEU A 88 -2.45 11.00 8.11
N GLN A 89 -3.48 10.34 8.62
CA GLN A 89 -4.25 10.79 9.78
C GLN A 89 -4.33 9.71 10.84
N THR A 90 -4.30 10.13 12.10
CA THR A 90 -4.56 9.26 13.24
C THR A 90 -5.90 9.60 13.89
N LEU A 91 -6.55 8.59 14.47
CA LEU A 91 -7.75 8.76 15.28
C LEU A 91 -7.36 9.15 16.71
N GLN A 92 -7.68 10.37 17.10
CA GLN A 92 -7.48 10.89 18.45
C GLN A 92 -8.79 11.53 18.95
N ASP A 93 -9.26 11.13 20.12
CA ASP A 93 -10.49 11.65 20.75
C ASP A 93 -11.72 11.65 19.80
N GLY A 94 -11.87 10.59 19.04
CA GLY A 94 -12.98 10.42 18.08
C GLY A 94 -12.87 11.26 16.80
N LYS A 95 -11.78 12.00 16.61
CA LYS A 95 -11.52 12.84 15.42
C LYS A 95 -10.29 12.38 14.67
N LEU A 96 -10.29 12.58 13.35
CA LEU A 96 -9.12 12.37 12.51
C LEU A 96 -8.25 13.63 12.52
N VAL A 97 -7.03 13.49 13.00
CA VAL A 97 -6.02 14.55 13.05
C VAL A 97 -4.82 14.17 12.18
N LYS A 98 -4.12 15.15 11.63
CA LYS A 98 -2.92 14.92 10.82
C LYS A 98 -1.86 14.20 11.66
N LEU A 99 -1.28 13.14 11.10
CA LEU A 99 -0.09 12.50 11.66
C LEU A 99 1.15 13.31 11.24
N THR A 100 1.77 13.98 12.19
CA THR A 100 2.82 14.97 11.93
C THR A 100 4.22 14.38 11.83
N ASP A 101 4.48 13.26 12.52
CA ASP A 101 5.77 12.57 12.50
C ASP A 101 5.63 11.23 11.79
N LEU A 102 5.86 11.24 10.46
CA LEU A 102 5.81 10.04 9.64
C LEU A 102 7.09 9.20 9.80
N HIS A 103 8.21 9.85 10.09
CA HIS A 103 9.46 9.14 10.33
C HIS A 103 9.36 8.22 11.56
N ASP A 104 8.84 8.75 12.66
CA ASP A 104 8.59 7.99 13.88
C ASP A 104 7.56 6.87 13.63
N PHE A 105 6.45 7.19 12.97
CA PHE A 105 5.43 6.18 12.65
C PHE A 105 6.00 5.01 11.85
N PHE A 106 6.77 5.26 10.79
CA PHE A 106 7.36 4.19 9.99
C PHE A 106 8.39 3.38 10.78
N THR A 107 9.25 4.05 11.54
CA THR A 107 10.26 3.38 12.39
C THR A 107 9.59 2.47 13.42
N THR A 108 8.64 3.00 14.18
CA THR A 108 7.88 2.25 15.20
C THR A 108 7.10 1.09 14.59
N SER A 109 6.55 1.27 13.36
CA SER A 109 5.85 0.19 12.66
C SER A 109 6.75 -1.01 12.38
N TYR A 110 8.01 -0.80 12.03
CA TYR A 110 8.98 -1.90 11.83
C TYR A 110 9.46 -2.51 13.14
N GLU A 111 9.64 -1.72 14.21
CA GLU A 111 9.92 -2.26 15.54
C GLU A 111 8.81 -3.23 15.99
N ILE A 112 7.56 -2.88 15.72
CA ILE A 112 6.41 -3.74 15.97
C ILE A 112 6.48 -5.01 15.12
N LEU A 113 6.78 -4.94 13.82
CA LEU A 113 6.93 -6.12 12.98
C LEU A 113 7.99 -7.08 13.52
N VAL A 114 9.16 -6.56 13.87
CA VAL A 114 10.27 -7.37 14.42
C VAL A 114 9.85 -8.02 15.75
N ARG A 115 9.25 -7.26 16.66
CA ARG A 115 8.78 -7.77 17.95
C ARG A 115 7.73 -8.87 17.80
N GLU A 116 6.82 -8.72 16.84
CA GLU A 116 5.72 -9.66 16.61
C GLU A 116 6.09 -10.83 15.68
N ASN A 117 7.33 -10.83 15.16
CA ASN A 117 7.80 -11.79 14.15
C ASN A 117 6.88 -11.86 12.93
N LEU A 118 6.44 -10.69 12.45
CA LEU A 118 5.61 -10.50 11.26
C LEU A 118 6.34 -9.63 10.25
N PHE A 119 5.92 -9.66 8.98
CA PHE A 119 6.70 -9.10 7.88
C PHE A 119 5.97 -8.04 7.06
N ILE A 120 4.70 -7.78 7.34
CA ILE A 120 3.91 -6.74 6.67
C ILE A 120 3.01 -5.99 7.65
N TRP A 121 2.94 -4.67 7.49
CA TRP A 121 1.99 -3.82 8.17
C TRP A 121 1.21 -2.96 7.18
N GLY A 122 0.03 -2.52 7.55
CA GLY A 122 -0.78 -1.56 6.79
C GLY A 122 -1.70 -0.75 7.68
N ILE A 123 -2.44 0.14 7.05
CA ILE A 123 -3.34 1.08 7.71
C ILE A 123 -4.81 0.71 7.50
N TYR A 124 -5.70 1.39 8.21
CA TYR A 124 -7.13 1.18 8.08
C TYR A 124 -7.64 1.66 6.71
N PRO A 125 -8.45 0.85 5.98
CA PRO A 125 -8.75 1.12 4.57
C PRO A 125 -9.81 2.22 4.35
N VAL A 126 -10.52 2.64 5.39
CA VAL A 126 -11.62 3.60 5.27
C VAL A 126 -11.37 4.80 6.18
N ARG A 127 -11.21 5.98 5.61
CA ARG A 127 -11.04 7.23 6.35
C ARG A 127 -12.38 7.69 6.95
N ASN A 128 -12.80 7.02 8.02
CA ASN A 128 -14.02 7.35 8.75
C ASN A 128 -13.84 7.00 10.23
N ALA A 129 -13.79 8.02 11.08
CA ALA A 129 -13.59 7.89 12.52
C ALA A 129 -14.58 6.93 13.20
N PHE A 130 -15.80 6.83 12.69
CA PHE A 130 -16.85 5.95 13.24
C PHE A 130 -16.46 4.47 13.21
N PHE A 131 -15.73 4.03 12.18
CA PHE A 131 -15.31 2.63 12.02
C PHE A 131 -13.90 2.35 12.53
N MET A 132 -13.13 3.38 12.81
CA MET A 132 -11.74 3.26 13.28
C MET A 132 -11.70 3.04 14.79
N LYS A 133 -10.55 2.58 15.32
CA LYS A 133 -10.37 2.30 16.75
C LYS A 133 -9.05 2.91 17.22
N SER A 134 -9.13 3.86 18.14
CA SER A 134 -7.95 4.54 18.70
C SER A 134 -6.99 3.55 19.35
N GLY A 135 -5.70 3.67 19.04
CA GLY A 135 -4.62 2.85 19.62
C GLY A 135 -4.69 1.35 19.33
N VAL A 136 -5.66 0.89 18.52
CA VAL A 136 -5.85 -0.54 18.27
C VAL A 136 -5.08 -1.02 17.05
N MET A 137 -4.34 -2.09 17.24
CA MET A 137 -3.65 -2.86 16.20
C MET A 137 -4.25 -4.27 16.14
N THR A 138 -4.36 -4.86 14.95
CA THR A 138 -4.78 -6.25 14.77
C THR A 138 -3.71 -7.05 14.05
N LYS A 139 -3.59 -8.35 14.40
CA LYS A 139 -2.65 -9.31 13.81
C LYS A 139 -3.34 -10.36 12.94
N SER A 140 -4.66 -10.38 12.90
CA SER A 140 -5.46 -11.33 12.13
C SER A 140 -5.54 -10.92 10.66
N LEU A 141 -6.05 -11.81 9.80
CA LEU A 141 -6.30 -11.53 8.39
C LEU A 141 -7.27 -10.34 8.23
N LYS A 142 -6.70 -9.17 8.03
CA LYS A 142 -7.40 -7.92 7.78
C LYS A 142 -6.80 -7.27 6.55
N PHE A 143 -7.62 -6.82 5.63
CA PHE A 143 -7.19 -6.13 4.42
C PHE A 143 -6.24 -4.95 4.74
N LEU A 144 -5.09 -4.93 4.10
CA LEU A 144 -4.10 -3.86 4.11
C LEU A 144 -4.24 -3.06 2.82
N LEU A 145 -4.51 -1.77 2.97
CA LEU A 145 -4.75 -0.88 1.82
C LEU A 145 -3.46 -0.62 1.05
N GLY A 146 -3.49 -0.86 -0.25
CA GLY A 146 -2.34 -0.70 -1.13
C GLY A 146 -1.75 0.71 -1.22
N VAL A 147 -2.53 1.73 -0.84
CA VAL A 147 -2.10 3.14 -0.84
C VAL A 147 -0.97 3.42 0.16
N CYS A 148 -0.96 2.73 1.31
CA CYS A 148 0.10 2.89 2.32
C CYS A 148 0.25 1.61 3.15
N TYR A 149 1.37 0.94 2.98
CA TYR A 149 1.76 -0.22 3.77
C TYR A 149 3.30 -0.33 3.81
N GLY A 150 3.82 -1.14 4.71
CA GLY A 150 5.25 -1.43 4.74
C GLY A 150 5.52 -2.90 4.98
N TYR A 151 6.65 -3.37 4.49
CA TYR A 151 7.06 -4.75 4.63
C TYR A 151 8.58 -4.89 4.79
N ILE A 152 9.01 -6.02 5.34
CA ILE A 152 10.41 -6.43 5.35
C ILE A 152 10.63 -7.28 4.11
N ASN A 153 11.49 -6.83 3.22
CA ASN A 153 11.71 -7.49 1.93
C ASN A 153 12.34 -8.87 2.11
N ARG A 154 11.68 -9.90 1.61
CA ARG A 154 12.21 -11.27 1.60
C ARG A 154 12.49 -11.78 0.19
N ASN A 155 12.04 -11.05 -0.84
CA ASN A 155 12.22 -11.38 -2.25
C ASN A 155 11.80 -12.84 -2.57
N LEU A 156 10.68 -13.29 -1.99
CA LEU A 156 10.14 -14.63 -2.17
C LEU A 156 9.05 -14.63 -3.24
N LYS A 157 9.16 -15.50 -4.24
CA LYS A 157 8.17 -15.62 -5.34
C LYS A 157 6.77 -15.94 -4.82
N GLU A 158 6.67 -16.67 -3.72
CA GLU A 158 5.43 -17.03 -3.04
C GLU A 158 4.66 -15.81 -2.50
N LEU A 159 5.32 -14.67 -2.36
CA LEU A 159 4.74 -13.40 -1.91
C LEU A 159 4.38 -12.44 -3.06
N TYR A 160 4.60 -12.86 -4.31
CA TYR A 160 4.32 -12.01 -5.47
C TYR A 160 2.84 -12.08 -5.86
N PRO A 161 2.10 -10.96 -5.77
CA PRO A 161 0.71 -10.91 -6.18
C PRO A 161 0.59 -11.03 -7.71
N THR A 162 -0.49 -11.66 -8.16
CA THR A 162 -0.80 -11.86 -9.58
C THR A 162 -2.17 -11.28 -9.97
N ALA A 163 -2.98 -10.87 -9.00
CA ALA A 163 -4.31 -10.32 -9.21
C ALA A 163 -4.22 -8.82 -9.52
N GLU A 164 -4.00 -8.47 -10.78
CA GLU A 164 -3.96 -7.07 -11.23
C GLU A 164 -5.23 -6.32 -10.82
N GLY A 165 -5.07 -5.15 -10.18
CA GLY A 165 -6.15 -4.32 -9.67
C GLY A 165 -6.74 -4.75 -8.30
N LYS A 166 -6.26 -5.87 -7.73
CA LYS A 166 -6.49 -6.31 -6.33
C LYS A 166 -5.24 -6.98 -5.77
N GLU A 167 -4.09 -6.55 -6.23
CA GLU A 167 -2.78 -7.05 -5.83
C GLU A 167 -2.51 -6.83 -4.33
N ASP A 168 -3.05 -5.76 -3.75
CA ASP A 168 -2.96 -5.45 -2.32
C ASP A 168 -3.75 -6.45 -1.45
N ILE A 169 -4.91 -6.89 -1.93
CA ILE A 169 -5.70 -7.94 -1.26
C ILE A 169 -4.94 -9.27 -1.33
N GLU A 170 -4.43 -9.63 -2.51
CA GLU A 170 -3.65 -10.86 -2.67
C GLU A 170 -2.38 -10.82 -1.81
N GLN A 171 -1.64 -9.74 -1.82
CA GLN A 171 -0.46 -9.56 -0.97
C GLN A 171 -0.78 -9.76 0.51
N THR A 172 -1.88 -9.17 0.99
CA THR A 172 -2.35 -9.39 2.37
C THR A 172 -2.57 -10.87 2.67
N ILE A 173 -3.20 -11.62 1.76
CA ILE A 173 -3.46 -13.06 1.93
C ILE A 173 -2.15 -13.86 1.92
N LEU A 174 -1.23 -13.55 1.01
CA LEU A 174 0.04 -14.26 0.85
C LEU A 174 0.90 -14.14 2.12
N TYR A 175 1.05 -12.92 2.65
CA TYR A 175 1.77 -12.72 3.91
C TYR A 175 1.07 -13.41 5.08
N TYR A 176 -0.25 -13.29 5.18
CA TYR A 176 -1.00 -13.97 6.24
C TYR A 176 -0.84 -15.49 6.18
N LYS A 177 -0.88 -16.10 5.00
CA LYS A 177 -0.71 -17.56 4.84
C LYS A 177 0.72 -18.02 5.19
N MET A 178 1.71 -17.19 4.89
CA MET A 178 3.11 -17.52 5.14
C MET A 178 3.49 -17.34 6.62
N ASP A 179 3.02 -16.25 7.25
CA ASP A 179 3.52 -15.79 8.54
C ASP A 179 2.48 -15.97 9.68
N GLY A 180 1.26 -16.41 9.36
CA GLY A 180 0.17 -16.56 10.34
C GLY A 180 -0.46 -15.24 10.79
N GLY A 181 0.01 -14.10 10.32
CA GLY A 181 -0.50 -12.78 10.70
C GLY A 181 -0.08 -11.64 9.78
N VAL A 182 -0.80 -10.53 9.89
CA VAL A 182 -0.45 -9.23 9.29
C VAL A 182 -0.77 -8.13 10.30
N ILE A 183 0.03 -7.08 10.39
CA ILE A 183 -0.25 -5.95 11.28
C ILE A 183 -1.15 -4.95 10.54
N ARG A 184 -2.29 -4.57 11.16
CA ARG A 184 -3.06 -3.43 10.68
C ARG A 184 -3.30 -2.43 11.81
N PHE A 185 -2.84 -1.19 11.60
CA PHE A 185 -3.08 -0.06 12.49
C PHE A 185 -4.51 0.48 12.26
N ASN A 186 -5.44 0.17 13.16
CA ASN A 186 -6.86 0.52 13.00
C ASN A 186 -7.16 1.98 13.36
N HIS A 187 -6.18 2.74 13.83
CA HIS A 187 -6.27 4.15 14.17
C HIS A 187 -5.59 5.06 13.14
N ILE A 188 -4.94 4.48 12.12
CA ILE A 188 -4.28 5.26 11.06
C ILE A 188 -5.06 5.08 9.76
N ALA A 189 -5.31 6.17 9.04
CA ALA A 189 -5.94 6.18 7.73
C ALA A 189 -5.30 7.22 6.82
N VAL A 190 -5.49 7.04 5.50
CA VAL A 190 -4.99 7.95 4.48
C VAL A 190 -6.09 8.86 3.96
N LYS A 191 -5.75 10.11 3.71
CA LYS A 191 -6.54 11.04 2.91
C LYS A 191 -5.97 11.04 1.50
N THR A 192 -6.78 10.55 0.56
CA THR A 192 -6.50 10.56 -0.89
C THR A 192 -7.83 10.62 -1.64
N LYS A 193 -7.77 11.00 -2.92
CA LYS A 193 -8.95 10.99 -3.81
C LYS A 193 -8.98 9.66 -4.56
N PHE A 194 -9.70 8.69 -4.02
CA PHE A 194 -9.95 7.44 -4.73
C PHE A 194 -10.64 7.70 -6.08
N ASN A 195 -10.21 7.02 -7.13
CA ASN A 195 -10.76 7.11 -8.49
C ASN A 195 -10.48 8.44 -9.22
N ALA A 196 -9.37 9.12 -8.93
CA ALA A 196 -8.94 10.27 -9.71
C ALA A 196 -8.63 9.89 -11.18
N VAL A 197 -8.79 10.85 -12.09
CA VAL A 197 -8.43 10.70 -13.52
C VAL A 197 -6.94 10.38 -13.64
N GLY A 198 -6.58 9.41 -14.50
CA GLY A 198 -5.19 8.95 -14.67
C GLY A 198 -4.84 7.64 -13.94
N GLY A 199 -5.79 7.03 -13.20
CA GLY A 199 -5.65 5.67 -12.66
C GLY A 199 -5.99 4.59 -13.71
N LEU A 200 -6.42 3.39 -13.24
CA LEU A 200 -6.65 2.16 -14.03
C LEU A 200 -7.64 2.25 -15.23
N GLY A 201 -8.04 3.43 -15.68
CA GLY A 201 -8.78 3.66 -16.92
C GLY A 201 -10.22 3.12 -16.97
N LYS A 202 -10.77 3.01 -18.21
CA LYS A 202 -12.17 2.59 -18.47
C LYS A 202 -12.41 1.10 -18.17
N ASP A 203 -11.38 0.28 -18.21
CA ASP A 203 -11.47 -1.19 -18.05
C ASP A 203 -11.50 -1.64 -16.58
N ARG A 204 -11.56 -0.69 -15.66
CA ARG A 204 -11.51 -0.94 -14.22
C ARG A 204 -12.60 -1.91 -13.73
N PHE A 205 -13.80 -1.86 -14.31
CA PHE A 205 -14.91 -2.74 -13.93
C PHE A 205 -14.60 -4.19 -14.27
N GLU A 206 -14.14 -4.44 -15.49
CA GLU A 206 -13.79 -5.77 -15.99
C GLU A 206 -12.57 -6.32 -15.25
N MET A 207 -11.54 -5.50 -15.05
CA MET A 207 -10.35 -5.86 -14.26
C MET A 207 -10.72 -6.25 -12.84
N ASN A 208 -11.57 -5.46 -12.17
CA ASN A 208 -12.07 -5.75 -10.82
C ASN A 208 -12.83 -7.07 -10.74
N GLU A 209 -13.68 -7.36 -11.73
CA GLU A 209 -14.45 -8.60 -11.81
C GLU A 209 -13.52 -9.81 -11.99
N LYS A 210 -12.59 -9.74 -12.94
CA LYS A 210 -11.57 -10.77 -13.19
C LYS A 210 -10.72 -11.05 -11.96
N ALA A 211 -10.20 -9.99 -11.33
CA ALA A 211 -9.39 -10.10 -10.12
C ALA A 211 -10.18 -10.71 -8.94
N SER A 212 -11.45 -10.32 -8.76
CA SER A 212 -12.31 -10.88 -7.71
C SER A 212 -12.54 -12.38 -7.89
N LYS A 213 -12.82 -12.82 -9.13
CA LYS A 213 -13.00 -14.25 -9.47
C LYS A 213 -11.71 -15.03 -9.25
N LEU A 214 -10.58 -14.52 -9.74
CA LEU A 214 -9.26 -15.13 -9.55
C LEU A 214 -8.95 -15.31 -8.05
N LEU A 215 -9.15 -14.28 -7.23
CA LEU A 215 -8.90 -14.37 -5.80
C LEU A 215 -9.84 -15.37 -5.11
N LYS A 216 -11.10 -15.44 -5.52
CA LYS A 216 -12.05 -16.41 -4.99
C LYS A 216 -11.69 -17.84 -5.35
N GLU A 217 -11.19 -18.07 -6.55
CA GLU A 217 -10.73 -19.38 -7.04
C GLU A 217 -9.46 -19.83 -6.28
N LYS A 218 -8.46 -18.94 -6.18
CA LYS A 218 -7.18 -19.23 -5.51
C LYS A 218 -7.30 -19.39 -3.98
N TYR A 219 -8.22 -18.65 -3.37
CA TYR A 219 -8.33 -18.54 -1.89
C TYR A 219 -9.77 -18.73 -1.40
N PRO A 220 -10.46 -19.85 -1.75
CA PRO A 220 -11.89 -20.03 -1.51
C PRO A 220 -12.28 -20.01 -0.02
N SER A 221 -11.37 -20.40 0.88
CA SER A 221 -11.60 -20.44 2.32
C SER A 221 -11.61 -19.06 2.98
N VAL A 222 -10.84 -18.09 2.43
CA VAL A 222 -10.66 -16.76 3.03
C VAL A 222 -11.30 -15.64 2.23
N VAL A 223 -11.68 -15.87 0.96
CA VAL A 223 -12.26 -14.86 0.07
C VAL A 223 -13.74 -15.10 -0.16
N SER A 224 -14.54 -14.03 -0.04
CA SER A 224 -15.91 -13.97 -0.54
C SER A 224 -16.10 -12.74 -1.40
N ILE A 225 -16.85 -12.88 -2.50
CA ILE A 225 -17.20 -11.78 -3.40
C ILE A 225 -18.52 -11.17 -2.98
N PHE A 226 -18.63 -9.85 -3.09
CA PHE A 226 -19.89 -9.13 -3.02
C PHE A 226 -19.88 -7.99 -4.05
N HIS A 227 -21.04 -7.45 -4.37
CA HIS A 227 -21.15 -6.34 -5.32
C HIS A 227 -21.61 -5.08 -4.59
N ARG A 228 -20.98 -3.95 -4.92
CA ARG A 228 -21.43 -2.62 -4.49
C ARG A 228 -22.75 -2.25 -5.18
N LYS A 229 -23.43 -1.21 -4.69
CA LYS A 229 -24.68 -0.70 -5.31
C LYS A 229 -24.52 -0.32 -6.78
N ASN A 230 -23.32 0.09 -7.19
CA ASN A 230 -22.99 0.41 -8.59
C ASN A 230 -22.60 -0.82 -9.43
N GLY A 231 -22.75 -2.04 -8.91
CA GLY A 231 -22.43 -3.28 -9.59
C GLY A 231 -20.95 -3.70 -9.52
N MET A 232 -20.06 -2.87 -8.97
CA MET A 232 -18.63 -3.19 -8.89
C MET A 232 -18.39 -4.37 -7.95
N SER A 233 -17.63 -5.36 -8.44
CA SER A 233 -17.22 -6.53 -7.68
C SER A 233 -16.19 -6.18 -6.62
N GLU A 234 -16.38 -6.65 -5.40
CA GLU A 234 -15.48 -6.44 -4.27
C GLU A 234 -15.21 -7.75 -3.53
N VAL A 235 -14.06 -7.76 -2.87
CA VAL A 235 -13.61 -8.90 -2.06
C VAL A 235 -13.72 -8.58 -0.57
N ARG A 236 -14.26 -9.52 0.18
CA ARG A 236 -14.23 -9.52 1.64
C ARG A 236 -13.35 -10.68 2.12
N LEU A 237 -12.36 -10.35 2.95
CA LEU A 237 -11.54 -11.34 3.64
C LEU A 237 -12.27 -11.89 4.87
N LYS A 238 -12.21 -13.21 5.05
CA LYS A 238 -12.75 -13.93 6.21
C LYS A 238 -11.58 -14.50 6.99
N CYS A 239 -11.53 -14.25 8.31
CA CYS A 239 -10.60 -14.98 9.17
C CYS A 239 -11.02 -16.46 9.21
N ILE A 240 -10.08 -17.35 9.02
CA ILE A 240 -10.24 -18.76 9.40
C ILE A 240 -10.11 -18.79 10.93
N LYS A 241 -11.12 -19.33 11.58
CA LYS A 241 -11.06 -19.61 13.03
C LYS A 241 -10.17 -20.79 13.27
#